data_1d3debe5bb0f3d7badeedec5a7ef303c
#
_entry.id   1d3debe5bb0f3d7badeedec5a7ef303c
#
_cell.length_a   1.000
_cell.length_b   1.000
_cell.length_c   1.000
_cell.angle_alpha   90.00
_cell.angle_beta   90.00
_cell.angle_gamma   90.00
#
_symmetry.space_group_name_H-M   'P 1'
#
loop_
_entity.id
_entity.type
_entity.pdbx_description
1 polymer ?
#
loop_
_entity_poly.entity_id
_entity_poly.type
_entity_poly.pdbx_seq_one_letter_code
_entity_poly.pdbx_strand_id
1 'polypeptide(L)'
;SLHNQEKTWEIAPQFYYNKFKDHYQLIRGMAGAKAGENYHDLDVYGGGLNANVAWALGKTAVGFDISKECIYSTALGEELAEKDYKDISGSDRQYTRKGERTNTNIMLEHNFIFGGFTLSAGVLANKNTGLDNDFRFYPGVDMSYRPNDNWKFYASWNKALRMPTYTDLYISNVVQQGDINLNPEKNSTFKVGTQYRQTGFAATVSGFYAHGTNMIDWVQTSVTEQNDSKYHVMNIGKLNNMGYNVDATIYMRELVPNSFITRIKLGYAYIYQDHKTET
;
A
#
# COMPACT_ATOMS: atom_id res chain seq x y z
N SER A 1 20.45 -14.44 -4.01
CA SER A 1 21.31 -13.27 -3.78
C SER A 1 22.78 -13.66 -3.94
N LEU A 2 23.60 -12.68 -4.31
CA LEU A 2 25.06 -12.76 -4.35
C LEU A 2 25.62 -11.96 -3.18
N HIS A 3 26.60 -12.50 -2.47
CA HIS A 3 27.24 -11.82 -1.32
C HIS A 3 28.69 -12.31 -1.18
N ASN A 4 29.53 -11.54 -0.48
CA ASN A 4 30.86 -12.01 -0.08
C ASN A 4 30.77 -12.93 1.16
N GLN A 5 31.90 -13.61 1.47
CA GLN A 5 31.96 -14.53 2.63
C GLN A 5 31.65 -13.84 3.96
N GLU A 6 32.04 -12.58 4.12
CA GLU A 6 31.81 -11.78 5.33
C GLU A 6 30.41 -11.13 5.36
N LYS A 7 29.62 -11.27 4.28
CA LYS A 7 28.30 -10.65 4.11
C LYS A 7 28.29 -9.13 4.30
N THR A 8 29.38 -8.47 3.98
CA THR A 8 29.47 -7.01 4.03
C THR A 8 28.74 -6.34 2.88
N TRP A 9 28.49 -7.05 1.80
CA TRP A 9 27.59 -6.63 0.73
C TRP A 9 26.73 -7.78 0.23
N GLU A 10 25.58 -7.43 -0.27
CA GLU A 10 24.64 -8.34 -0.88
C GLU A 10 23.99 -7.68 -2.10
N ILE A 11 23.79 -8.45 -3.17
CA ILE A 11 23.03 -8.05 -4.36
C ILE A 11 21.98 -9.14 -4.64
N ALA A 12 20.74 -8.74 -4.75
CA ALA A 12 19.61 -9.62 -4.95
C ALA A 12 18.75 -9.16 -6.14
N PRO A 13 18.97 -9.72 -7.34
CA PRO A 13 18.05 -9.53 -8.45
C PRO A 13 16.75 -10.30 -8.20
N GLN A 14 15.65 -9.75 -8.67
CA GLN A 14 14.34 -10.38 -8.63
C GLN A 14 13.60 -10.19 -9.94
N PHE A 15 12.80 -11.19 -10.32
CA PHE A 15 11.86 -11.11 -11.44
C PHE A 15 10.55 -11.73 -10.97
N TYR A 16 9.45 -11.18 -11.43
CA TYR A 16 8.14 -11.67 -11.07
C TYR A 16 7.15 -11.52 -12.21
N TYR A 17 6.19 -12.43 -12.23
CA TYR A 17 5.02 -12.39 -13.08
C TYR A 17 3.82 -12.82 -12.28
N ASN A 18 2.77 -12.02 -12.31
CA ASN A 18 1.50 -12.31 -11.68
C ASN A 18 0.39 -12.16 -12.72
N LYS A 19 -0.52 -13.13 -12.75
CA LYS A 19 -1.71 -13.10 -13.59
C LYS A 19 -2.96 -13.25 -12.75
N PHE A 20 -3.90 -12.33 -12.96
CA PHE A 20 -5.19 -12.34 -12.28
C PHE A 20 -6.30 -12.35 -13.33
N LYS A 21 -7.23 -13.28 -13.21
CA LYS A 21 -8.48 -13.27 -13.97
C LYS A 21 -9.63 -13.16 -13.01
N ASP A 22 -10.52 -12.24 -13.28
CA ASP A 22 -11.69 -11.98 -12.46
C ASP A 22 -12.96 -11.96 -13.33
N HIS A 23 -14.02 -12.57 -12.80
CA HIS A 23 -15.36 -12.52 -13.35
C HIS A 23 -16.30 -12.01 -12.25
N TYR A 24 -16.67 -10.74 -12.36
CA TYR A 24 -17.51 -10.06 -11.40
C TYR A 24 -18.94 -9.95 -11.90
N GLN A 25 -19.92 -10.27 -11.05
CA GLN A 25 -21.35 -10.05 -11.29
C GLN A 25 -21.94 -9.20 -10.17
N LEU A 26 -22.42 -8.00 -10.48
CA LEU A 26 -23.12 -7.14 -9.51
C LEU A 26 -24.43 -7.80 -9.04
N ILE A 27 -25.15 -8.41 -9.98
CA ILE A 27 -26.39 -9.16 -9.71
C ILE A 27 -26.12 -10.62 -10.06
N ARG A 28 -26.03 -11.47 -9.05
CA ARG A 28 -25.74 -12.90 -9.23
C ARG A 28 -26.74 -13.57 -10.16
N GLY A 29 -26.22 -14.28 -11.16
CA GLY A 29 -27.05 -15.02 -12.13
C GLY A 29 -27.61 -14.19 -13.27
N MET A 30 -27.35 -12.87 -13.29
CA MET A 30 -27.67 -12.02 -14.44
C MET A 30 -26.43 -11.76 -15.29
N ALA A 31 -26.53 -12.07 -16.59
CA ALA A 31 -25.46 -11.87 -17.55
C ALA A 31 -25.54 -10.49 -18.22
N GLY A 32 -24.38 -10.00 -18.68
CA GLY A 32 -24.26 -8.85 -19.55
C GLY A 32 -23.91 -7.52 -18.84
N ALA A 33 -23.42 -6.58 -19.62
CA ALA A 33 -22.91 -5.29 -19.14
C ALA A 33 -23.98 -4.47 -18.37
N LYS A 34 -25.24 -4.53 -18.79
CA LYS A 34 -26.35 -3.82 -18.14
C LYS A 34 -26.65 -4.35 -16.74
N ALA A 35 -26.34 -5.62 -16.47
CA ALA A 35 -26.46 -6.24 -15.15
C ALA A 35 -25.19 -6.08 -14.29
N GLY A 36 -24.20 -5.33 -14.77
CA GLY A 36 -22.92 -5.12 -14.06
C GLY A 36 -22.01 -6.33 -14.08
N GLU A 37 -22.11 -7.19 -15.10
CA GLU A 37 -21.20 -8.30 -15.30
C GLU A 37 -19.93 -7.83 -16.01
N ASN A 38 -18.76 -8.05 -15.38
CA ASN A 38 -17.47 -7.65 -15.90
C ASN A 38 -16.45 -8.77 -15.84
N TYR A 39 -15.56 -8.78 -16.83
CA TYR A 39 -14.43 -9.69 -16.92
C TYR A 39 -13.13 -8.87 -16.98
N HIS A 40 -12.14 -9.31 -16.23
CA HIS A 40 -10.82 -8.67 -16.17
C HIS A 40 -9.74 -9.75 -16.34
N ASP A 41 -8.71 -9.45 -17.13
CA ASP A 41 -7.49 -10.24 -17.28
C ASP A 41 -6.31 -9.28 -17.07
N LEU A 42 -5.67 -9.36 -15.90
CA LEU A 42 -4.56 -8.49 -15.48
C LEU A 42 -3.27 -9.29 -15.48
N ASP A 43 -2.31 -8.84 -16.24
CA ASP A 43 -0.93 -9.29 -16.22
C ASP A 43 -0.06 -8.21 -15.55
N VAL A 44 0.76 -8.64 -14.56
CA VAL A 44 1.76 -7.80 -13.90
C VAL A 44 3.09 -8.50 -14.01
N TYR A 45 4.06 -7.89 -14.65
CA TYR A 45 5.40 -8.41 -14.76
C TYR A 45 6.43 -7.33 -14.46
N GLY A 46 7.50 -7.73 -13.84
CA GLY A 46 8.53 -6.79 -13.44
C GLY A 46 9.83 -7.45 -13.02
N GLY A 47 10.76 -6.60 -12.71
CA GLY A 47 12.05 -7.01 -12.20
C GLY A 47 12.73 -5.88 -11.45
N GLY A 48 13.61 -6.27 -10.56
CA GLY A 48 14.32 -5.32 -9.72
C GLY A 48 15.68 -5.83 -9.28
N LEU A 49 16.42 -4.94 -8.68
CA LEU A 49 17.72 -5.19 -8.10
C LEU A 49 17.78 -4.50 -6.74
N ASN A 50 18.03 -5.27 -5.70
CA ASN A 50 18.34 -4.75 -4.38
C ASN A 50 19.82 -4.99 -4.06
N ALA A 51 20.49 -3.97 -3.58
CA ALA A 51 21.85 -4.05 -3.12
C ALA A 51 21.99 -3.42 -1.74
N ASN A 52 22.83 -3.99 -0.89
CA ASN A 52 23.17 -3.40 0.38
C ASN A 52 24.66 -3.58 0.70
N VAL A 53 25.20 -2.63 1.43
CA VAL A 53 26.59 -2.63 1.88
C VAL A 53 26.65 -2.18 3.34
N ALA A 54 27.35 -2.96 4.15
CA ALA A 54 27.71 -2.62 5.51
C ALA A 54 29.12 -2.02 5.54
N TRP A 55 29.28 -0.90 6.22
CA TRP A 55 30.53 -0.15 6.31
C TRP A 55 30.63 0.60 7.65
N ALA A 56 31.68 1.38 7.86
CA ALA A 56 31.97 1.96 9.18
C ALA A 56 30.87 2.84 9.77
N LEU A 57 30.04 3.49 8.93
CA LEU A 57 28.93 4.36 9.39
C LEU A 57 27.58 3.62 9.50
N GLY A 58 27.53 2.33 9.17
CA GLY A 58 26.32 1.54 9.24
C GLY A 58 26.03 0.73 7.98
N LYS A 59 24.77 0.69 7.56
CA LYS A 59 24.34 -0.09 6.40
C LYS A 59 23.58 0.79 5.40
N THR A 60 24.04 0.81 4.15
CA THR A 60 23.35 1.48 3.04
C THR A 60 22.65 0.44 2.17
N ALA A 61 21.41 0.70 1.81
CA ALA A 61 20.62 -0.11 0.88
C ALA A 61 20.16 0.74 -0.30
N VAL A 62 20.23 0.17 -1.50
CA VAL A 62 19.72 0.74 -2.74
C VAL A 62 18.81 -0.29 -3.39
N GLY A 63 17.64 0.15 -3.84
CA GLY A 63 16.69 -0.68 -4.56
C GLY A 63 16.30 -0.03 -5.88
N PHE A 64 16.14 -0.84 -6.89
CA PHE A 64 15.51 -0.48 -8.16
C PHE A 64 14.47 -1.53 -8.49
N ASP A 65 13.28 -1.11 -8.91
CA ASP A 65 12.22 -1.99 -9.39
C ASP A 65 11.47 -1.30 -10.54
N ILE A 66 11.19 -2.07 -11.59
CA ILE A 66 10.33 -1.66 -12.69
C ILE A 66 9.31 -2.73 -12.95
N SER A 67 8.04 -2.33 -13.02
CA SER A 67 6.93 -3.24 -13.35
C SER A 67 6.00 -2.64 -14.38
N LYS A 68 5.43 -3.51 -15.20
CA LYS A 68 4.36 -3.16 -16.13
C LYS A 68 3.11 -3.92 -15.74
N GLU A 69 2.00 -3.19 -15.64
CA GLU A 69 0.65 -3.72 -15.52
C GLU A 69 -0.05 -3.58 -16.87
N CYS A 70 -0.73 -4.63 -17.30
CA CYS A 70 -1.56 -4.64 -18.49
C CYS A 70 -2.88 -5.31 -18.17
N ILE A 71 -3.98 -4.57 -18.25
CA ILE A 71 -5.33 -5.09 -18.05
C ILE A 71 -6.10 -5.12 -19.36
N TYR A 72 -6.70 -6.25 -19.68
CA TYR A 72 -7.78 -6.36 -20.64
C TYR A 72 -9.10 -6.50 -19.88
N SER A 73 -10.11 -5.76 -20.28
CA SER A 73 -11.34 -5.67 -19.51
C SER A 73 -12.56 -5.43 -20.40
N THR A 74 -13.73 -5.79 -19.88
CA THR A 74 -15.02 -5.38 -20.44
C THR A 74 -15.48 -4.01 -19.95
N ALA A 75 -14.82 -3.45 -18.92
CA ALA A 75 -15.27 -2.20 -18.26
C ALA A 75 -14.15 -1.22 -17.91
N LEU A 76 -12.90 -1.68 -17.73
CA LEU A 76 -11.79 -0.89 -17.21
C LEU A 76 -10.73 -0.65 -18.28
N GLY A 77 -10.25 0.59 -18.38
CA GLY A 77 -9.28 1.03 -19.36
C GLY A 77 -9.89 1.78 -20.53
N GLU A 78 -9.05 2.14 -21.50
CA GLU A 78 -9.42 2.82 -22.73
C GLU A 78 -10.07 1.85 -23.72
N GLU A 79 -10.96 2.35 -24.57
CA GLU A 79 -11.63 1.54 -25.58
C GLU A 79 -10.65 1.09 -26.67
N LEU A 80 -10.71 -0.19 -26.99
CA LEU A 80 -9.98 -0.77 -28.11
C LEU A 80 -10.73 -0.57 -29.42
N ALA A 81 -10.02 -0.51 -30.53
CA ALA A 81 -10.64 -0.66 -31.85
C ALA A 81 -11.20 -2.09 -31.98
N GLU A 82 -12.30 -2.26 -32.70
CA GLU A 82 -12.98 -3.57 -32.83
C GLU A 82 -12.05 -4.70 -33.32
N LYS A 83 -11.10 -4.39 -34.18
CA LYS A 83 -10.09 -5.34 -34.71
C LYS A 83 -9.13 -5.85 -33.60
N ASP A 84 -9.04 -5.15 -32.48
CA ASP A 84 -8.13 -5.44 -31.37
C ASP A 84 -8.86 -6.08 -30.16
N TYR A 85 -10.16 -6.35 -30.29
CA TYR A 85 -10.95 -7.07 -29.28
C TYR A 85 -10.41 -8.46 -29.07
N LYS A 86 -10.50 -8.96 -27.84
CA LYS A 86 -10.04 -10.30 -27.48
C LYS A 86 -11.17 -11.14 -26.93
N ASP A 87 -11.31 -12.38 -27.42
CA ASP A 87 -12.30 -13.32 -26.93
C ASP A 87 -12.03 -13.70 -25.47
N ILE A 88 -13.12 -13.84 -24.70
CA ILE A 88 -13.09 -14.34 -23.34
C ILE A 88 -13.38 -15.83 -23.36
N SER A 89 -12.41 -16.63 -22.93
CA SER A 89 -12.58 -18.08 -22.88
C SER A 89 -13.77 -18.49 -22.01
N GLY A 90 -14.71 -19.23 -22.57
CA GLY A 90 -15.91 -19.69 -21.87
C GLY A 90 -17.07 -18.68 -21.80
N SER A 91 -16.99 -17.59 -22.59
CA SER A 91 -18.04 -16.59 -22.72
C SER A 91 -18.21 -16.20 -24.19
N ASP A 92 -19.37 -15.70 -24.55
CA ASP A 92 -19.65 -15.06 -25.85
C ASP A 92 -19.24 -13.57 -25.89
N ARG A 93 -18.66 -13.06 -24.80
CA ARG A 93 -18.19 -11.67 -24.65
C ARG A 93 -16.71 -11.54 -25.04
N GLN A 94 -16.30 -10.30 -25.30
CA GLN A 94 -14.93 -9.93 -25.63
C GLN A 94 -14.42 -8.88 -24.65
N TYR A 95 -13.12 -8.84 -24.42
CA TYR A 95 -12.45 -7.71 -23.82
C TYR A 95 -12.41 -6.57 -24.85
N THR A 96 -13.08 -5.49 -24.55
CA THR A 96 -13.22 -4.32 -25.44
C THR A 96 -12.38 -3.13 -24.97
N ARG A 97 -11.73 -3.26 -23.82
CA ARG A 97 -10.93 -2.21 -23.18
C ARG A 97 -9.57 -2.73 -22.77
N LYS A 98 -8.60 -1.82 -22.73
CA LYS A 98 -7.23 -2.09 -22.29
C LYS A 98 -6.70 -0.94 -21.44
N GLY A 99 -5.95 -1.25 -20.40
CA GLY A 99 -5.18 -0.30 -19.62
C GLY A 99 -3.74 -0.78 -19.47
N GLU A 100 -2.79 0.13 -19.57
CA GLU A 100 -1.38 -0.15 -19.32
C GLU A 100 -0.78 0.94 -18.45
N ARG A 101 0.08 0.54 -17.52
CA ARG A 101 0.92 1.48 -16.79
C ARG A 101 2.25 0.83 -16.40
N THR A 102 3.29 1.63 -16.43
CA THR A 102 4.62 1.23 -15.97
C THR A 102 4.94 1.98 -14.69
N ASN A 103 5.34 1.25 -13.68
CA ASN A 103 5.75 1.78 -12.39
C ASN A 103 7.25 1.56 -12.21
N THR A 104 7.98 2.63 -11.90
CA THR A 104 9.43 2.62 -11.64
C THR A 104 9.68 3.14 -10.25
N ASN A 105 10.41 2.37 -9.44
CA ASN A 105 10.78 2.70 -8.09
C ASN A 105 12.30 2.71 -7.94
N ILE A 106 12.83 3.73 -7.31
CA ILE A 106 14.23 3.81 -6.88
C ILE A 106 14.23 4.12 -5.39
N MET A 107 14.86 3.27 -4.60
CA MET A 107 14.95 3.41 -3.15
C MET A 107 16.42 3.61 -2.74
N LEU A 108 16.65 4.55 -1.84
CA LEU A 108 17.91 4.72 -1.12
C LEU A 108 17.60 4.83 0.36
N GLU A 109 18.27 4.03 1.17
CA GLU A 109 18.17 4.04 2.62
C GLU A 109 19.54 3.88 3.27
N HIS A 110 19.76 4.59 4.37
CA HIS A 110 20.93 4.40 5.21
C HIS A 110 20.54 4.22 6.67
N ASN A 111 21.10 3.18 7.29
CA ASN A 111 20.92 2.86 8.70
C ASN A 111 22.22 3.15 9.46
N PHE A 112 22.17 4.18 10.31
CA PHE A 112 23.22 4.48 11.30
C PHE A 112 22.97 3.67 12.56
N ILE A 113 24.01 2.97 13.04
CA ILE A 113 23.93 2.13 14.25
C ILE A 113 25.09 2.51 15.15
N PHE A 114 24.78 3.02 16.35
CA PHE A 114 25.80 3.38 17.34
C PHE A 114 25.27 3.19 18.77
N GLY A 115 25.94 2.30 19.49
CA GLY A 115 25.48 1.88 20.82
C GLY A 115 24.07 1.29 20.77
N GLY A 116 23.21 1.75 21.67
CA GLY A 116 21.77 1.37 21.68
C GLY A 116 20.89 2.17 20.73
N PHE A 117 21.45 3.09 19.93
CA PHE A 117 20.70 3.97 19.03
C PHE A 117 20.78 3.49 17.57
N THR A 118 19.65 3.53 16.88
CA THR A 118 19.56 3.28 15.44
C THR A 118 18.77 4.42 14.80
N LEU A 119 19.31 4.98 13.72
CA LEU A 119 18.65 5.95 12.87
C LEU A 119 18.63 5.42 11.43
N SER A 120 17.45 5.24 10.86
CA SER A 120 17.27 4.93 9.44
C SER A 120 16.69 6.15 8.74
N ALA A 121 17.28 6.55 7.64
CA ALA A 121 16.76 7.61 6.78
C ALA A 121 16.78 7.12 5.33
N GLY A 122 15.67 7.30 4.63
CA GLY A 122 15.53 6.83 3.26
C GLY A 122 14.60 7.70 2.43
N VAL A 123 14.65 7.46 1.12
CA VAL A 123 13.74 8.06 0.15
C VAL A 123 13.39 7.05 -0.91
N LEU A 124 12.11 6.98 -1.23
CA LEU A 124 11.58 6.29 -2.41
C LEU A 124 11.28 7.35 -3.48
N ALA A 125 11.90 7.20 -4.65
CA ALA A 125 11.52 7.93 -5.86
C ALA A 125 10.63 7.01 -6.72
N ASN A 126 9.40 7.43 -6.97
CA ASN A 126 8.42 6.69 -7.76
C ASN A 126 8.04 7.49 -9.00
N LYS A 127 7.95 6.79 -10.13
CA LYS A 127 7.46 7.30 -11.40
C LYS A 127 6.44 6.31 -11.96
N ASN A 128 5.28 6.81 -12.40
CA ASN A 128 4.22 5.99 -12.93
C ASN A 128 3.62 6.62 -14.19
N THR A 129 3.57 5.85 -15.30
CA THR A 129 3.03 6.35 -16.59
C THR A 129 1.52 6.51 -16.59
N GLY A 130 0.80 5.96 -15.61
CA GLY A 130 -0.63 6.22 -15.38
C GLY A 130 -0.93 7.55 -14.70
N LEU A 131 0.11 8.38 -14.48
CA LEU A 131 0.03 9.76 -14.01
C LEU A 131 0.71 10.69 -15.02
N ASP A 132 1.32 11.75 -14.49
CA ASP A 132 2.11 12.74 -15.25
C ASP A 132 3.47 12.25 -15.75
N ASN A 133 3.84 11.01 -15.40
CA ASN A 133 5.13 10.39 -15.75
C ASN A 133 6.35 11.12 -15.16
N ASP A 134 6.17 11.86 -14.06
CA ASP A 134 7.23 12.53 -13.31
C ASP A 134 7.66 11.75 -12.07
N PHE A 135 8.91 11.94 -11.64
CA PHE A 135 9.38 11.38 -10.38
C PHE A 135 8.82 12.12 -9.18
N ARG A 136 8.26 11.36 -8.24
CA ARG A 136 7.74 11.82 -6.96
C ARG A 136 8.54 11.18 -5.82
N PHE A 137 8.82 11.96 -4.78
CA PHE A 137 9.72 11.55 -3.70
C PHE A 137 8.96 11.37 -2.40
N TYR A 138 9.21 10.23 -1.76
CA TYR A 138 8.58 9.79 -0.52
C TYR A 138 9.67 9.51 0.52
N PRO A 139 10.07 10.53 1.30
CA PRO A 139 11.05 10.36 2.35
C PRO A 139 10.47 9.66 3.57
N GLY A 140 11.34 8.97 4.29
CA GLY A 140 11.06 8.36 5.58
C GLY A 140 12.24 8.42 6.51
N VAL A 141 11.96 8.55 7.80
CA VAL A 141 12.96 8.51 8.88
C VAL A 141 12.40 7.68 10.02
N ASP A 142 13.20 6.72 10.47
CA ASP A 142 12.92 5.90 11.64
C ASP A 142 14.05 6.00 12.64
N MET A 143 13.73 6.18 13.91
CA MET A 143 14.72 6.15 14.98
C MET A 143 14.30 5.20 16.09
N SER A 144 15.26 4.54 16.69
CA SER A 144 15.02 3.77 17.90
C SER A 144 16.18 3.86 18.86
N TYR A 145 15.84 3.78 20.16
CA TYR A 145 16.80 3.79 21.24
C TYR A 145 16.52 2.64 22.22
N ARG A 146 17.54 1.86 22.53
CA ARG A 146 17.52 0.78 23.51
C ARG A 146 18.50 1.12 24.63
N PRO A 147 18.05 1.73 25.72
CA PRO A 147 18.91 2.02 26.88
C PRO A 147 19.42 0.75 27.58
N ASN A 148 18.66 -0.34 27.48
CA ASN A 148 18.95 -1.66 28.03
C ASN A 148 18.16 -2.74 27.31
N ASP A 149 18.32 -4.00 27.72
CA ASP A 149 17.68 -5.16 27.08
C ASP A 149 16.16 -5.19 27.24
N ASN A 150 15.62 -4.46 28.23
CA ASN A 150 14.19 -4.45 28.51
C ASN A 150 13.42 -3.40 27.75
N TRP A 151 14.00 -2.25 27.48
CA TRP A 151 13.32 -1.10 26.90
C TRP A 151 13.77 -0.80 25.48
N LYS A 152 12.80 -0.50 24.60
CA LYS A 152 13.02 0.09 23.29
C LYS A 152 12.02 1.25 23.12
N PHE A 153 12.53 2.43 22.85
CA PHE A 153 11.76 3.58 22.38
C PHE A 153 11.94 3.73 20.88
N TYR A 154 10.91 4.18 20.19
CA TYR A 154 11.00 4.41 18.75
C TYR A 154 10.09 5.55 18.31
N ALA A 155 10.49 6.22 17.24
CA ALA A 155 9.69 7.19 16.52
C ALA A 155 9.94 7.02 15.02
N SER A 156 8.92 7.26 14.21
CA SER A 156 9.03 7.24 12.76
C SER A 156 8.18 8.32 12.12
N TRP A 157 8.64 8.78 10.97
CA TRP A 157 7.88 9.62 10.07
C TRP A 157 8.12 9.17 8.64
N ASN A 158 7.04 9.04 7.86
CA ASN A 158 7.14 8.68 6.45
C ASN A 158 6.06 9.37 5.62
N LYS A 159 6.37 9.52 4.33
CA LYS A 159 5.39 9.84 3.30
C LYS A 159 5.12 8.63 2.44
N ALA A 160 3.86 8.46 2.03
CA ALA A 160 3.43 7.40 1.14
C ALA A 160 2.43 7.94 0.11
N LEU A 161 2.24 7.20 -0.97
CA LEU A 161 1.20 7.48 -1.94
C LEU A 161 0.33 6.23 -2.17
N ARG A 162 -0.93 6.44 -2.57
CA ARG A 162 -1.77 5.41 -3.19
C ARG A 162 -2.19 5.88 -4.58
N MET A 163 -1.86 5.09 -5.58
CA MET A 163 -2.32 5.32 -6.95
C MET A 163 -3.81 5.02 -7.07
N PRO A 164 -4.58 5.78 -7.87
CA PRO A 164 -5.90 5.37 -8.29
C PRO A 164 -5.86 3.98 -8.92
N THR A 165 -6.82 3.14 -8.59
CA THR A 165 -6.99 1.83 -9.24
C THR A 165 -7.62 2.01 -10.62
N TYR A 166 -7.56 0.99 -11.48
CA TYR A 166 -8.30 1.00 -12.74
C TYR A 166 -9.80 1.15 -12.52
N THR A 167 -10.34 0.61 -11.42
CA THR A 167 -11.74 0.79 -11.02
C THR A 167 -12.03 2.25 -10.70
N ASP A 168 -11.20 2.91 -9.90
CA ASP A 168 -11.37 4.33 -9.57
C ASP A 168 -11.37 5.21 -10.82
N LEU A 169 -10.56 4.87 -11.81
CA LEU A 169 -10.42 5.68 -13.03
C LEU A 169 -11.53 5.42 -14.07
N TYR A 170 -11.91 4.16 -14.27
CA TYR A 170 -12.63 3.77 -15.50
C TYR A 170 -13.99 3.13 -15.28
N ILE A 171 -14.36 2.72 -14.05
CA ILE A 171 -15.66 2.07 -13.84
C ILE A 171 -16.82 2.98 -14.28
N SER A 172 -17.73 2.45 -15.05
CA SER A 172 -18.96 3.14 -15.42
C SER A 172 -20.09 2.11 -15.52
N ASN A 173 -21.00 2.15 -14.55
CA ASN A 173 -22.15 1.27 -14.49
C ASN A 173 -23.37 2.03 -13.92
N VAL A 174 -24.45 1.33 -13.62
CA VAL A 174 -25.70 1.92 -13.12
C VAL A 174 -25.59 2.49 -11.70
N VAL A 175 -24.53 2.14 -10.96
CA VAL A 175 -24.33 2.49 -9.54
C VAL A 175 -23.10 3.39 -9.33
N GLN A 176 -22.09 3.26 -10.20
CA GLN A 176 -20.77 3.85 -10.00
C GLN A 176 -20.24 4.53 -11.25
N GLN A 177 -19.55 5.65 -11.05
CA GLN A 177 -18.86 6.40 -12.09
C GLN A 177 -17.44 6.76 -11.63
N GLY A 178 -16.43 6.26 -12.37
CA GLY A 178 -15.02 6.59 -12.19
C GLY A 178 -14.64 7.95 -12.73
N ASP A 179 -13.47 8.44 -12.35
CA ASP A 179 -12.89 9.70 -12.86
C ASP A 179 -11.42 9.51 -13.25
N ILE A 180 -11.10 9.74 -14.53
CA ILE A 180 -9.74 9.64 -15.08
C ILE A 180 -8.80 10.77 -14.62
N ASN A 181 -9.35 11.84 -14.03
CA ASN A 181 -8.59 13.00 -13.54
C ASN A 181 -8.17 12.89 -12.07
N LEU A 182 -8.39 11.75 -11.43
CA LEU A 182 -8.03 11.56 -10.02
C LEU A 182 -6.55 11.77 -9.77
N ASN A 183 -6.26 12.56 -8.76
CA ASN A 183 -4.91 12.67 -8.21
C ASN A 183 -4.61 11.51 -7.26
N PRO A 184 -3.33 11.06 -7.17
CA PRO A 184 -2.95 10.09 -6.17
C PRO A 184 -3.19 10.62 -4.75
N GLU A 185 -3.62 9.73 -3.87
CA GLU A 185 -3.63 10.02 -2.43
C GLU A 185 -2.19 10.18 -1.93
N LYS A 186 -1.99 11.12 -1.03
CA LYS A 186 -0.74 11.31 -0.31
C LYS A 186 -1.00 11.18 1.18
N ASN A 187 -0.15 10.46 1.86
CA ASN A 187 -0.23 10.28 3.29
C ASN A 187 1.10 10.61 3.95
N SER A 188 1.06 11.33 5.07
CA SER A 188 2.18 11.61 5.94
C SER A 188 1.86 11.05 7.31
N THR A 189 2.60 10.03 7.75
CA THR A 189 2.37 9.34 9.02
C THR A 189 3.50 9.60 9.99
N PHE A 190 3.16 10.02 11.20
CA PHE A 190 4.06 10.09 12.34
C PHE A 190 3.65 9.06 13.39
N LYS A 191 4.60 8.31 13.90
CA LYS A 191 4.37 7.28 14.93
C LYS A 191 5.43 7.36 16.00
N VAL A 192 5.02 7.19 17.26
CA VAL A 192 5.90 7.09 18.42
C VAL A 192 5.45 5.93 19.30
N GLY A 193 6.39 5.25 19.94
CA GLY A 193 6.04 4.16 20.84
C GLY A 193 7.18 3.66 21.68
N THR A 194 6.82 2.77 22.59
CA THR A 194 7.75 2.08 23.48
C THR A 194 7.40 0.61 23.55
N GLN A 195 8.41 -0.21 23.69
CA GLN A 195 8.31 -1.64 23.98
C GLN A 195 9.05 -1.93 25.27
N TYR A 196 8.41 -2.69 26.13
CA TYR A 196 9.03 -3.26 27.31
C TYR A 196 8.99 -4.78 27.25
N ARG A 197 10.11 -5.41 27.55
CA ARG A 197 10.19 -6.87 27.59
C ARG A 197 11.05 -7.32 28.77
N GLN A 198 10.54 -8.28 29.50
CA GLN A 198 11.29 -9.03 30.50
C GLN A 198 10.86 -10.50 30.47
N THR A 199 11.49 -11.36 31.28
CA THR A 199 11.08 -12.76 31.41
C THR A 199 9.61 -12.84 31.79
N GLY A 200 8.83 -13.55 30.99
CA GLY A 200 7.41 -13.77 31.22
C GLY A 200 6.47 -12.63 30.85
N PHE A 201 6.98 -11.46 30.41
CA PHE A 201 6.13 -10.32 30.08
C PHE A 201 6.67 -9.48 28.94
N ALA A 202 5.80 -9.08 28.01
CA ALA A 202 6.09 -8.07 26.98
C ALA A 202 4.91 -7.12 26.82
N ALA A 203 5.18 -5.83 26.70
CA ALA A 203 4.18 -4.82 26.42
C ALA A 203 4.67 -3.84 25.32
N THR A 204 3.73 -3.32 24.53
CA THR A 204 3.97 -2.28 23.53
C THR A 204 2.89 -1.22 23.67
N VAL A 205 3.30 0.04 23.72
CA VAL A 205 2.40 1.19 23.63
C VAL A 205 2.86 2.05 22.48
N SER A 206 1.95 2.43 21.60
CA SER A 206 2.27 3.34 20.49
C SER A 206 1.11 4.27 20.18
N GLY A 207 1.45 5.50 19.76
CA GLY A 207 0.52 6.45 19.20
C GLY A 207 0.92 6.82 17.78
N PHE A 208 -0.04 7.25 16.96
CA PHE A 208 0.19 7.70 15.61
C PHE A 208 -0.70 8.88 15.25
N TYR A 209 -0.22 9.66 14.29
CA TYR A 209 -0.97 10.68 13.58
C TYR A 209 -0.69 10.52 12.08
N ALA A 210 -1.74 10.42 11.28
CA ALA A 210 -1.67 10.30 9.83
C ALA A 210 -2.49 11.43 9.19
N HIS A 211 -1.84 12.17 8.30
CA HIS A 211 -2.45 13.25 7.52
C HIS A 211 -2.50 12.84 6.05
N GLY A 212 -3.71 12.57 5.56
CA GLY A 212 -4.01 12.25 4.18
C GLY A 212 -4.50 13.47 3.40
N THR A 213 -4.08 13.59 2.15
CA THR A 213 -4.57 14.58 1.19
C THR A 213 -4.93 13.91 -0.13
N ASN A 214 -5.85 14.49 -0.89
CA ASN A 214 -6.40 13.92 -2.12
C ASN A 214 -6.98 12.51 -1.88
N MET A 215 -7.59 12.28 -0.72
CA MET A 215 -8.19 10.98 -0.41
C MET A 215 -9.25 10.64 -1.46
N ILE A 216 -9.18 9.42 -2.00
CA ILE A 216 -10.11 8.95 -3.02
C ILE A 216 -11.23 8.18 -2.33
N ASP A 217 -12.46 8.63 -2.55
CA ASP A 217 -13.64 7.97 -2.00
C ASP A 217 -14.82 8.07 -2.97
N TRP A 218 -15.83 7.23 -2.73
CA TRP A 218 -17.07 7.15 -3.48
C TRP A 218 -18.13 8.01 -2.80
N VAL A 219 -18.53 9.09 -3.46
CA VAL A 219 -19.47 10.07 -2.92
C VAL A 219 -20.73 10.08 -3.78
N GLN A 220 -21.88 9.98 -3.14
CA GLN A 220 -23.15 10.27 -3.80
C GLN A 220 -23.37 11.77 -3.77
N THR A 221 -23.15 12.44 -4.91
CA THR A 221 -23.43 13.87 -5.06
C THR A 221 -24.94 14.10 -4.99
N SER A 222 -25.36 15.05 -4.19
CA SER A 222 -26.78 15.43 -4.11
C SER A 222 -27.28 15.84 -5.49
N VAL A 223 -28.48 15.49 -5.78
CA VAL A 223 -29.27 15.53 -7.02
C VAL A 223 -29.20 16.86 -7.84
N THR A 224 -28.52 17.90 -7.35
CA THR A 224 -28.59 19.24 -7.93
C THR A 224 -27.68 19.51 -9.13
N GLU A 225 -26.58 18.77 -9.30
CA GLU A 225 -25.64 19.09 -10.39
C GLU A 225 -25.63 18.11 -11.57
N GLN A 226 -25.95 16.85 -11.39
CA GLN A 226 -25.91 15.86 -12.48
C GLN A 226 -27.17 15.00 -12.64
N ASN A 227 -28.19 15.17 -11.80
CA ASN A 227 -29.46 14.41 -11.83
C ASN A 227 -29.27 12.87 -11.89
N ASP A 228 -28.19 12.37 -11.29
CA ASP A 228 -27.72 11.01 -11.36
C ASP A 228 -27.58 10.47 -9.92
N SER A 229 -28.12 9.29 -9.66
CA SER A 229 -28.10 8.63 -8.36
C SER A 229 -26.86 7.78 -8.12
N LYS A 230 -25.84 7.90 -8.97
CA LYS A 230 -24.61 7.12 -8.88
C LYS A 230 -23.65 7.64 -7.81
N TYR A 231 -22.79 6.73 -7.37
CA TYR A 231 -21.61 7.10 -6.60
C TYR A 231 -20.51 7.53 -7.57
N HIS A 232 -20.03 8.73 -7.40
CA HIS A 232 -18.87 9.28 -8.13
C HIS A 232 -17.62 9.14 -7.30
N VAL A 233 -16.56 8.63 -7.90
CA VAL A 233 -15.25 8.66 -7.25
C VAL A 233 -14.66 10.05 -7.40
N MET A 234 -14.11 10.57 -6.32
CA MET A 234 -13.45 11.89 -6.32
C MET A 234 -12.37 11.99 -5.25
N ASN A 235 -11.51 12.97 -5.39
CA ASN A 235 -10.60 13.35 -4.32
C ASN A 235 -11.36 14.19 -3.29
N ILE A 236 -11.64 13.63 -2.10
CA ILE A 236 -12.49 14.25 -1.06
C ILE A 236 -11.74 15.18 -0.09
N GLY A 237 -10.55 15.66 -0.45
CA GLY A 237 -9.83 16.63 0.38
C GLY A 237 -8.90 15.97 1.42
N LYS A 238 -9.04 16.34 2.70
CA LYS A 238 -8.10 15.94 3.76
C LYS A 238 -8.73 15.00 4.76
N LEU A 239 -7.94 14.01 5.19
CA LEU A 239 -8.32 13.05 6.23
C LEU A 239 -7.23 12.99 7.28
N ASN A 240 -7.58 13.28 8.53
CA ASN A 240 -6.68 13.12 9.65
C ASN A 240 -7.10 11.92 10.49
N ASN A 241 -6.19 10.99 10.69
CA ASN A 241 -6.35 9.86 11.58
C ASN A 241 -5.36 9.96 12.71
N MET A 242 -5.81 9.84 13.95
CA MET A 242 -4.95 9.71 15.11
C MET A 242 -5.42 8.58 16.00
N GLY A 243 -4.49 7.94 16.68
CA GLY A 243 -4.87 6.84 17.53
C GLY A 243 -3.71 6.30 18.34
N TYR A 244 -4.04 5.30 19.15
CA TYR A 244 -3.05 4.59 19.93
C TYR A 244 -3.37 3.10 20.04
N ASN A 245 -2.33 2.31 20.25
CA ASN A 245 -2.42 0.87 20.48
C ASN A 245 -1.68 0.53 21.76
N VAL A 246 -2.26 -0.37 22.53
CA VAL A 246 -1.67 -0.97 23.72
C VAL A 246 -1.78 -2.49 23.60
N ASP A 247 -0.65 -3.16 23.60
CA ASP A 247 -0.56 -4.60 23.55
C ASP A 247 0.24 -5.13 24.74
N ALA A 248 -0.23 -6.20 25.36
CA ALA A 248 0.48 -6.90 26.43
C ALA A 248 0.44 -8.41 26.19
N THR A 249 1.54 -9.08 26.46
CA THR A 249 1.65 -10.54 26.40
C THR A 249 2.28 -11.06 27.69
N ILE A 250 1.61 -11.99 28.33
CA ILE A 250 2.12 -12.74 29.48
C ILE A 250 2.48 -14.14 29.00
N TYR A 251 3.74 -14.52 29.13
CA TYR A 251 4.26 -15.86 28.81
C TYR A 251 4.17 -16.76 30.04
N MET A 252 3.05 -17.44 30.20
CA MET A 252 2.71 -18.19 31.41
C MET A 252 3.72 -19.29 31.73
N ARG A 253 4.28 -19.97 30.70
CA ARG A 253 5.28 -21.04 30.93
C ARG A 253 6.62 -20.53 31.42
N GLU A 254 6.95 -19.26 31.16
CA GLU A 254 8.16 -18.61 31.69
C GLU A 254 7.99 -18.21 33.16
N LEU A 255 6.75 -17.94 33.59
CA LEU A 255 6.41 -17.57 34.99
C LEU A 255 6.03 -18.76 35.85
N VAL A 256 5.28 -19.70 35.28
CA VAL A 256 4.77 -20.89 35.96
C VAL A 256 5.11 -22.12 35.12
N PRO A 257 6.20 -22.84 35.43
CA PRO A 257 6.54 -24.09 34.76
C PRO A 257 5.36 -25.09 34.83
N ASN A 258 5.12 -25.78 33.72
CA ASN A 258 4.00 -26.71 33.51
C ASN A 258 2.60 -26.09 33.45
N SER A 259 2.46 -24.77 33.32
CA SER A 259 1.17 -24.16 33.04
C SER A 259 0.55 -24.74 31.74
N PHE A 260 -0.73 -25.11 31.78
CA PHE A 260 -1.49 -25.53 30.61
C PHE A 260 -1.76 -24.33 29.64
N ILE A 261 -1.80 -23.10 30.18
CA ILE A 261 -1.85 -21.87 29.40
C ILE A 261 -0.42 -21.51 29.00
N THR A 262 -0.16 -21.39 27.71
CA THR A 262 1.18 -21.01 27.22
C THR A 262 1.41 -19.50 27.26
N ARG A 263 0.38 -18.74 26.90
CA ARG A 263 0.43 -17.26 26.93
C ARG A 263 -0.97 -16.65 26.96
N ILE A 264 -1.04 -15.45 27.50
CA ILE A 264 -2.23 -14.58 27.47
C ILE A 264 -1.85 -13.32 26.68
N LYS A 265 -2.67 -12.92 25.71
CA LYS A 265 -2.50 -11.67 24.98
C LYS A 265 -3.69 -10.77 25.24
N LEU A 266 -3.41 -9.51 25.51
CA LEU A 266 -4.38 -8.43 25.65
C LEU A 266 -4.00 -7.33 24.66
N GLY A 267 -4.97 -6.81 23.93
CA GLY A 267 -4.76 -5.72 22.97
C GLY A 267 -5.92 -4.75 23.03
N TYR A 268 -5.61 -3.46 22.92
CA TYR A 268 -6.58 -2.40 22.79
C TYR A 268 -6.10 -1.40 21.73
N ALA A 269 -6.99 -0.99 20.83
CA ALA A 269 -6.75 0.03 19.82
C ALA A 269 -7.86 1.07 19.83
N TYR A 270 -7.46 2.33 19.70
CA TYR A 270 -8.39 3.45 19.54
C TYR A 270 -7.95 4.28 18.33
N ILE A 271 -8.92 4.64 17.48
CA ILE A 271 -8.71 5.48 16.31
C ILE A 271 -9.78 6.57 16.31
N TYR A 272 -9.34 7.80 16.18
CA TYR A 272 -10.17 8.97 15.91
C TYR A 272 -9.88 9.47 14.50
N GLN A 273 -10.94 9.76 13.75
CA GLN A 273 -10.86 10.21 12.38
C GLN A 273 -11.59 11.54 12.23
N ASP A 274 -10.92 12.51 11.60
CA ASP A 274 -11.46 13.82 11.29
C ASP A 274 -11.40 14.05 9.77
N HIS A 275 -12.56 14.26 9.18
CA HIS A 275 -12.73 14.56 7.77
C HIS A 275 -12.85 16.07 7.55
N LYS A 276 -12.06 16.63 6.65
CA LYS A 276 -12.27 17.98 6.14
C LYS A 276 -12.53 17.88 4.64
N THR A 277 -13.80 17.96 4.28
CA THR A 277 -14.21 18.08 2.87
C THR A 277 -13.82 19.48 2.41
N GLU A 278 -13.00 19.59 1.37
CA GLU A 278 -12.79 20.86 0.67
C GLU A 278 -13.97 20.99 -0.28
N THR A 279 -14.91 21.90 0.04
CA THR A 279 -16.02 22.33 -0.82
C THR A 279 -15.50 23.30 -1.88
#